data_b3d7faba2128ed5b124c06cfe3997b54
#
_entry.id   b3d7faba2128ed5b124c06cfe3997b54
#
_cell.length_a   1.000
_cell.length_b   1.000
_cell.length_c   1.000
_cell.angle_alpha   90.00
_cell.angle_beta   90.00
_cell.angle_gamma   90.00
#
_symmetry.space_group_name_H-M   'P 1'
#
loop_
_entity.id
_entity.type
_entity.pdbx_description
1 polymer ?
#
loop_
_entity_poly.entity_id
_entity_poly.type
_entity_poly.pdbx_seq_one_letter_code
_entity_poly.pdbx_strand_id
1 'polypeptide(L)'
;MSQAADDVGAADHGEAAGKGEAAGNGAHGIPSAAVVLLSGGLDSSTALAWARARGFDCYALTVAYGQRHQSELAAAARVAQALSAREHRVMTVDLAGIGGSALTDWSIALPEQAAPGIPVSYVPARNTMLLALALAWAEVLGARDLVVGVNAVDFSGYPDCRPEFIRSFETLAGLATKAGVEGAHFQVHAPLIAMSKAEIIHAGVSLGVDYAMTVSCYQADADGRACGRCDSCRLRRDGFEAAGIADPTLYC
;
A
#
# COMPACT_ATOMS: atom_id res chain seq x y z
N MET A 1 -35.49 57.74 31.20
CA MET A 1 -36.76 57.18 31.66
C MET A 1 -36.86 55.80 30.96
N SER A 2 -36.73 54.84 31.57
CA SER A 2 -37.11 53.80 32.52
C SER A 2 -36.45 52.48 32.02
N GLN A 3 -35.52 51.93 32.62
CA GLN A 3 -35.42 50.87 33.66
C GLN A 3 -36.37 49.68 33.52
N ALA A 4 -35.81 48.51 33.32
CA ALA A 4 -35.96 47.21 33.98
C ALA A 4 -35.08 46.20 33.26
N ALA A 5 -34.04 45.64 33.75
CA ALA A 5 -33.71 44.80 34.94
C ALA A 5 -34.33 43.40 34.86
N ASP A 6 -33.33 42.45 34.90
CA ASP A 6 -33.38 41.07 35.48
C ASP A 6 -34.15 39.98 34.71
N ASP A 7 -33.45 38.88 34.30
CA ASP A 7 -33.32 37.73 35.16
C ASP A 7 -32.26 36.74 34.70
N VAL A 8 -31.55 36.15 35.65
CA VAL A 8 -30.44 35.20 35.52
C VAL A 8 -31.02 33.81 35.60
N GLY A 9 -30.83 33.03 34.55
CA GLY A 9 -31.12 31.59 34.53
C GLY A 9 -29.85 30.77 34.28
N ALA A 10 -29.22 30.27 35.33
CA ALA A 10 -28.16 29.30 35.28
C ALA A 10 -28.71 27.94 34.85
N ALA A 11 -28.20 27.38 33.79
CA ALA A 11 -28.45 25.97 33.41
C ALA A 11 -27.16 25.18 33.42
N ASP A 12 -27.23 24.25 34.30
CA ASP A 12 -26.44 23.10 34.67
C ASP A 12 -25.65 22.45 33.53
N HIS A 13 -24.33 22.26 33.74
CA HIS A 13 -23.45 21.49 32.91
C HIS A 13 -23.50 20.00 33.31
N GLY A 14 -24.37 19.24 32.65
CA GLY A 14 -24.38 17.80 32.72
C GLY A 14 -23.28 17.18 31.85
N GLU A 15 -22.25 16.70 32.50
CA GLU A 15 -21.19 15.87 31.93
C GLU A 15 -21.79 14.51 31.52
N ALA A 16 -21.93 14.26 30.22
CA ALA A 16 -22.24 12.94 29.68
C ALA A 16 -20.96 12.29 29.18
N ALA A 17 -20.36 11.47 30.01
CA ALA A 17 -19.30 10.54 29.64
C ALA A 17 -19.87 9.49 28.68
N GLY A 18 -19.66 9.67 27.39
CA GLY A 18 -19.95 8.67 26.36
C GLY A 18 -18.98 7.51 26.46
N LYS A 19 -19.44 6.39 27.00
CA LYS A 19 -18.77 5.10 26.93
C LYS A 19 -18.73 4.67 25.46
N GLY A 20 -17.52 4.63 24.88
CA GLY A 20 -17.29 4.02 23.58
C GLY A 20 -17.58 2.52 23.66
N GLU A 21 -18.69 2.11 23.13
CA GLU A 21 -18.98 0.70 22.88
C GLU A 21 -18.07 0.21 21.76
N ALA A 22 -17.12 -0.65 22.13
CA ALA A 22 -16.40 -1.50 21.19
C ALA A 22 -17.44 -2.47 20.60
N ALA A 23 -17.92 -2.17 19.39
CA ALA A 23 -18.75 -3.09 18.64
C ALA A 23 -17.91 -4.30 18.22
N GLY A 24 -17.90 -5.32 19.05
CA GLY A 24 -17.50 -6.67 18.70
C GLY A 24 -18.57 -7.27 17.79
N ASN A 25 -18.39 -7.18 16.48
CA ASN A 25 -19.29 -7.79 15.51
C ASN A 25 -18.78 -9.20 15.18
N GLY A 26 -19.19 -10.18 15.98
CA GLY A 26 -19.15 -11.60 15.65
C GLY A 26 -20.31 -11.98 14.73
N ALA A 27 -20.36 -11.43 13.53
CA ALA A 27 -21.18 -11.95 12.45
C ALA A 27 -20.25 -12.68 11.48
N HIS A 28 -20.39 -13.99 11.34
CA HIS A 28 -19.79 -14.77 10.26
C HIS A 28 -20.49 -14.41 8.95
N GLY A 29 -20.30 -13.17 8.50
CA GLY A 29 -20.60 -12.75 7.12
C GLY A 29 -19.59 -13.36 6.17
N ILE A 30 -20.01 -13.62 4.93
CA ILE A 30 -19.09 -14.00 3.85
C ILE A 30 -17.97 -12.94 3.82
N PRO A 31 -16.68 -13.36 3.83
CA PRO A 31 -15.57 -12.41 3.77
C PRO A 31 -15.72 -11.48 2.56
N SER A 32 -15.60 -10.17 2.76
CA SER A 32 -15.64 -9.26 1.61
C SER A 32 -14.36 -9.43 0.78
N ALA A 33 -14.52 -9.46 -0.55
CA ALA A 33 -13.41 -9.57 -1.47
C ALA A 33 -12.62 -8.25 -1.54
N ALA A 34 -11.30 -8.34 -1.48
CA ALA A 34 -10.41 -7.19 -1.70
C ALA A 34 -9.35 -7.50 -2.75
N VAL A 35 -9.08 -6.56 -3.65
CA VAL A 35 -7.95 -6.64 -4.57
C VAL A 35 -6.75 -5.96 -3.95
N VAL A 36 -5.66 -6.71 -3.77
CA VAL A 36 -4.43 -6.24 -3.13
C VAL A 36 -3.34 -6.11 -4.18
N LEU A 37 -2.78 -4.90 -4.35
CA LEU A 37 -1.61 -4.69 -5.19
C LEU A 37 -0.38 -5.30 -4.50
N LEU A 38 0.20 -6.33 -5.12
CA LEU A 38 1.31 -7.11 -4.57
C LEU A 38 2.52 -7.06 -5.50
N SER A 39 3.59 -6.37 -5.10
CA SER A 39 4.85 -6.32 -5.85
C SER A 39 5.85 -7.40 -5.44
N GLY A 40 5.64 -8.07 -4.32
CA GLY A 40 6.60 -9.00 -3.72
C GLY A 40 7.67 -8.32 -2.85
N GLY A 41 7.61 -7.00 -2.68
CA GLY A 41 8.44 -6.23 -1.75
C GLY A 41 7.85 -6.19 -0.34
N LEU A 42 8.62 -5.65 0.61
CA LEU A 42 8.31 -5.56 2.04
C LEU A 42 6.93 -4.95 2.29
N ASP A 43 6.66 -3.76 1.74
CA ASP A 43 5.46 -2.98 2.04
C ASP A 43 4.19 -3.67 1.50
N SER A 44 4.20 -4.11 0.26
CA SER A 44 3.04 -4.78 -0.35
C SER A 44 2.71 -6.12 0.31
N SER A 45 3.73 -6.84 0.80
CA SER A 45 3.55 -8.08 1.56
C SER A 45 2.89 -7.80 2.92
N THR A 46 3.31 -6.74 3.60
CA THR A 46 2.69 -6.29 4.85
C THR A 46 1.25 -5.83 4.63
N ALA A 47 0.96 -5.13 3.53
CA ALA A 47 -0.40 -4.71 3.19
C ALA A 47 -1.32 -5.92 2.91
N LEU A 48 -0.82 -6.97 2.24
CA LEU A 48 -1.57 -8.21 2.05
C LEU A 48 -1.86 -8.91 3.37
N ALA A 49 -0.86 -9.03 4.26
CA ALA A 49 -1.05 -9.61 5.58
C ALA A 49 -2.06 -8.81 6.42
N TRP A 50 -2.02 -7.48 6.35
CA TRP A 50 -2.98 -6.60 6.99
C TRP A 50 -4.41 -6.85 6.50
N ALA A 51 -4.61 -6.97 5.18
CA ALA A 51 -5.92 -7.24 4.61
C ALA A 51 -6.46 -8.60 5.07
N ARG A 52 -5.61 -9.62 5.07
CA ARG A 52 -5.94 -10.96 5.58
C ARG A 52 -6.36 -10.95 7.05
N ALA A 53 -5.61 -10.25 7.91
CA ALA A 53 -5.91 -10.15 9.33
C ALA A 53 -7.24 -9.43 9.61
N ARG A 54 -7.72 -8.62 8.66
CA ARG A 54 -9.04 -7.97 8.72
C ARG A 54 -10.18 -8.82 8.17
N GLY A 55 -9.88 -10.04 7.74
CA GLY A 55 -10.88 -10.98 7.26
C GLY A 55 -11.27 -10.81 5.80
N PHE A 56 -10.51 -10.04 5.01
CA PHE A 56 -10.73 -9.95 3.58
C PHE A 56 -10.38 -11.26 2.87
N ASP A 57 -11.18 -11.59 1.86
CA ASP A 57 -10.86 -12.62 0.87
C ASP A 57 -9.99 -11.96 -0.20
N CYS A 58 -8.66 -12.14 -0.08
CA CYS A 58 -7.68 -11.35 -0.81
C CYS A 58 -7.37 -11.91 -2.20
N TYR A 59 -7.55 -11.09 -3.22
CA TYR A 59 -7.15 -11.31 -4.60
C TYR A 59 -5.89 -10.48 -4.88
N ALA A 60 -4.74 -11.14 -4.97
CA ALA A 60 -3.46 -10.47 -5.16
C ALA A 60 -3.23 -10.14 -6.64
N LEU A 61 -2.97 -8.87 -6.94
CA LEU A 61 -2.63 -8.39 -8.27
C LEU A 61 -1.18 -7.95 -8.34
N THR A 62 -0.40 -8.60 -9.17
CA THR A 62 0.96 -8.19 -9.53
C THR A 62 0.95 -7.64 -10.95
N VAL A 63 1.63 -6.51 -11.16
CA VAL A 63 1.75 -5.92 -12.49
C VAL A 63 3.21 -5.97 -12.93
N ALA A 64 3.47 -6.67 -14.02
CA ALA A 64 4.73 -6.64 -14.74
C ALA A 64 4.70 -5.45 -15.71
N TYR A 65 5.47 -4.39 -15.39
CA TYR A 65 5.43 -3.15 -16.16
C TYR A 65 6.75 -2.81 -16.88
N GLY A 66 7.58 -3.84 -17.13
CA GLY A 66 8.90 -3.65 -17.73
C GLY A 66 9.98 -3.28 -16.71
N GLN A 67 9.75 -3.56 -15.41
CA GLN A 67 10.75 -3.38 -14.35
C GLN A 67 12.00 -4.21 -14.65
N ARG A 68 13.15 -3.71 -14.18
CA ARG A 68 14.49 -4.26 -14.49
C ARG A 68 14.70 -5.72 -14.10
N HIS A 69 13.96 -6.24 -13.11
CA HIS A 69 14.17 -7.58 -12.57
C HIS A 69 12.87 -8.35 -12.39
N GLN A 70 12.87 -9.61 -12.85
CA GLN A 70 11.75 -10.52 -12.70
C GLN A 70 11.71 -11.20 -11.31
N SER A 71 12.76 -11.05 -10.50
CA SER A 71 12.83 -11.61 -9.15
C SER A 71 11.70 -11.13 -8.23
N GLU A 72 11.20 -9.89 -8.43
CA GLU A 72 10.03 -9.36 -7.74
C GLU A 72 8.76 -10.16 -8.05
N LEU A 73 8.57 -10.57 -9.32
CA LEU A 73 7.39 -11.36 -9.71
C LEU A 73 7.38 -12.74 -9.05
N ALA A 74 8.55 -13.37 -8.98
CA ALA A 74 8.71 -14.64 -8.28
C ALA A 74 8.49 -14.49 -6.76
N ALA A 75 8.96 -13.39 -6.17
CA ALA A 75 8.72 -13.06 -4.78
C ALA A 75 7.23 -12.83 -4.51
N ALA A 76 6.53 -12.09 -5.38
CA ALA A 76 5.09 -11.87 -5.27
C ALA A 76 4.31 -13.19 -5.27
N ALA A 77 4.67 -14.13 -6.14
CA ALA A 77 4.03 -15.44 -6.18
C ALA A 77 4.24 -16.24 -4.87
N ARG A 78 5.48 -16.25 -4.33
CA ARG A 78 5.76 -16.90 -3.04
C ARG A 78 4.98 -16.28 -1.90
N VAL A 79 4.96 -14.96 -1.81
CA VAL A 79 4.24 -14.21 -0.77
C VAL A 79 2.74 -14.44 -0.88
N ALA A 80 2.15 -14.38 -2.08
CA ALA A 80 0.73 -14.64 -2.31
C ALA A 80 0.33 -16.04 -1.81
N GLN A 81 1.14 -17.04 -2.10
CA GLN A 81 0.93 -18.42 -1.63
C GLN A 81 1.08 -18.52 -0.11
N ALA A 82 2.16 -17.99 0.47
CA ALA A 82 2.45 -18.07 1.90
C ALA A 82 1.37 -17.36 2.74
N LEU A 83 0.89 -16.22 2.28
CA LEU A 83 -0.18 -15.47 2.92
C LEU A 83 -1.57 -15.93 2.46
N SER A 84 -1.69 -17.06 1.75
CA SER A 84 -2.95 -17.69 1.34
C SER A 84 -3.89 -16.71 0.63
N ALA A 85 -3.39 -15.93 -0.34
CA ALA A 85 -4.26 -15.19 -1.24
C ALA A 85 -5.17 -16.18 -2.00
N ARG A 86 -6.44 -15.80 -2.18
CA ARG A 86 -7.42 -16.66 -2.86
C ARG A 86 -7.07 -16.89 -4.31
N GLU A 87 -6.58 -15.84 -4.96
CA GLU A 87 -6.07 -15.87 -6.33
C GLU A 87 -4.88 -14.92 -6.41
N HIS A 88 -3.86 -15.29 -7.19
CA HIS A 88 -2.77 -14.40 -7.57
C HIS A 88 -2.76 -14.25 -9.09
N ARG A 89 -2.93 -13.02 -9.55
CA ARG A 89 -2.95 -12.68 -10.97
C ARG A 89 -1.77 -11.78 -11.31
N VAL A 90 -1.12 -12.09 -12.43
CA VAL A 90 -0.07 -11.23 -12.99
C VAL A 90 -0.62 -10.61 -14.28
N MET A 91 -0.61 -9.27 -14.35
CA MET A 91 -0.94 -8.53 -15.57
C MET A 91 0.33 -7.86 -16.11
N THR A 92 0.44 -7.78 -17.43
CA THR A 92 1.59 -7.15 -18.09
C THR A 92 1.16 -5.84 -18.75
N VAL A 93 1.91 -4.77 -18.46
CA VAL A 93 1.76 -3.44 -19.07
C VAL A 93 3.15 -2.97 -19.45
N ASP A 94 3.36 -2.58 -20.70
CA ASP A 94 4.66 -2.05 -21.11
C ASP A 94 4.75 -0.54 -20.81
N LEU A 95 5.44 -0.17 -19.73
CA LEU A 95 5.75 1.21 -19.37
C LEU A 95 7.16 1.63 -19.86
N ALA A 96 7.97 0.72 -20.37
CA ALA A 96 9.28 1.07 -20.89
C ALA A 96 9.15 2.01 -22.10
N GLY A 97 8.10 1.86 -22.91
CA GLY A 97 7.78 2.74 -24.01
C GLY A 97 7.44 4.19 -23.62
N ILE A 98 7.09 4.44 -22.35
CA ILE A 98 6.83 5.80 -21.83
C ILE A 98 8.14 6.49 -21.43
N GLY A 99 9.09 5.73 -20.85
CA GLY A 99 10.37 6.25 -20.39
C GLY A 99 10.27 7.13 -19.14
N GLY A 100 11.29 7.95 -18.91
CA GLY A 100 11.29 8.99 -17.85
C GLY A 100 11.58 8.50 -16.44
N SER A 101 11.91 7.21 -16.23
CA SER A 101 12.30 6.67 -14.93
C SER A 101 13.48 5.71 -15.04
N ALA A 102 14.40 5.80 -14.10
CA ALA A 102 15.50 4.85 -13.99
C ALA A 102 15.04 3.40 -13.71
N LEU A 103 13.80 3.15 -13.37
CA LEU A 103 13.24 1.80 -13.16
C LEU A 103 12.73 1.16 -14.46
N THR A 104 12.41 1.95 -15.48
CA THR A 104 11.86 1.48 -16.76
C THR A 104 12.74 1.84 -17.97
N ASP A 105 13.66 2.80 -17.83
CA ASP A 105 14.59 3.24 -18.87
C ASP A 105 16.03 2.89 -18.45
N TRP A 106 16.65 1.97 -19.21
CA TRP A 106 18.01 1.50 -18.95
C TRP A 106 19.10 2.53 -19.24
N SER A 107 18.79 3.60 -19.99
CA SER A 107 19.71 4.70 -20.26
C SER A 107 19.89 5.62 -19.05
N ILE A 108 18.96 5.59 -18.08
CA ILE A 108 19.00 6.40 -16.86
C ILE A 108 19.66 5.59 -15.75
N ALA A 109 20.78 6.06 -15.23
CA ALA A 109 21.45 5.41 -14.10
C ALA A 109 20.63 5.54 -12.82
N LEU A 110 20.57 4.45 -12.04
CA LEU A 110 20.03 4.51 -10.68
C LEU A 110 21.07 5.15 -9.76
N PRO A 111 20.75 6.25 -9.06
CA PRO A 111 21.68 6.90 -8.15
C PRO A 111 21.93 6.04 -6.91
N GLU A 112 23.15 6.08 -6.39
CA GLU A 112 23.52 5.45 -5.11
C GLU A 112 23.24 6.36 -3.91
N GLN A 113 22.93 7.64 -4.14
CA GLN A 113 22.63 8.64 -3.12
C GLN A 113 21.28 9.29 -3.38
N ALA A 114 20.56 9.60 -2.31
CA ALA A 114 19.30 10.34 -2.40
C ALA A 114 19.57 11.77 -2.90
N ALA A 115 18.77 12.25 -3.84
CA ALA A 115 18.78 13.63 -4.30
C ALA A 115 17.51 14.35 -3.81
N PRO A 116 17.55 15.69 -3.59
CA PRO A 116 16.36 16.46 -3.27
C PRO A 116 15.31 16.41 -4.39
N GLY A 117 14.03 16.41 -4.03
CA GLY A 117 12.92 16.45 -4.98
C GLY A 117 12.39 15.07 -5.35
N ILE A 118 11.72 14.99 -6.50
CA ILE A 118 11.15 13.72 -7.00
C ILE A 118 12.31 12.85 -7.51
N PRO A 119 12.51 11.64 -6.95
CA PRO A 119 13.61 10.77 -7.35
C PRO A 119 13.50 10.32 -8.80
N VAL A 120 14.62 10.08 -9.47
CA VAL A 120 14.66 9.53 -10.85
C VAL A 120 14.11 8.10 -10.94
N SER A 121 13.94 7.42 -9.80
CA SER A 121 13.24 6.13 -9.68
C SER A 121 11.70 6.26 -9.69
N TYR A 122 11.16 7.48 -9.64
CA TYR A 122 9.73 7.68 -9.81
C TYR A 122 9.30 7.28 -11.23
N VAL A 123 8.41 6.34 -11.35
CA VAL A 123 7.76 5.99 -12.62
C VAL A 123 6.51 6.85 -12.76
N PRO A 124 6.41 7.70 -13.80
CA PRO A 124 5.29 8.65 -13.94
C PRO A 124 3.93 7.96 -13.87
N ALA A 125 3.08 8.44 -12.93
CA ALA A 125 1.71 7.97 -12.70
C ALA A 125 1.56 6.44 -12.49
N ARG A 126 2.62 5.74 -12.05
CA ARG A 126 2.61 4.28 -11.90
C ARG A 126 1.48 3.80 -10.99
N ASN A 127 1.32 4.40 -9.80
CA ASN A 127 0.28 3.97 -8.87
C ASN A 127 -1.12 4.25 -9.40
N THR A 128 -1.31 5.29 -10.22
CA THR A 128 -2.58 5.54 -10.93
C THR A 128 -2.93 4.39 -11.86
N MET A 129 -1.97 3.91 -12.65
CA MET A 129 -2.17 2.77 -13.55
C MET A 129 -2.40 1.46 -12.79
N LEU A 130 -1.61 1.21 -11.74
CA LEU A 130 -1.75 0.00 -10.92
C LEU A 130 -3.12 -0.05 -10.25
N LEU A 131 -3.58 1.05 -9.66
CA LEU A 131 -4.89 1.15 -9.04
C LEU A 131 -6.03 1.05 -10.08
N ALA A 132 -5.86 1.58 -11.29
CA ALA A 132 -6.85 1.43 -12.35
C ALA A 132 -7.03 -0.03 -12.78
N LEU A 133 -5.94 -0.80 -12.89
CA LEU A 133 -6.00 -2.25 -13.15
C LEU A 133 -6.66 -3.01 -11.99
N ALA A 134 -6.32 -2.66 -10.76
CA ALA A 134 -6.93 -3.23 -9.58
C ALA A 134 -8.44 -2.94 -9.52
N LEU A 135 -8.84 -1.71 -9.84
CA LEU A 135 -10.24 -1.29 -9.89
C LEU A 135 -11.03 -2.07 -10.94
N ALA A 136 -10.47 -2.23 -12.14
CA ALA A 136 -11.11 -3.00 -13.21
C ALA A 136 -11.32 -4.47 -12.80
N TRP A 137 -10.33 -5.08 -12.14
CA TRP A 137 -10.48 -6.44 -11.66
C TRP A 137 -11.43 -6.54 -10.47
N ALA A 138 -11.40 -5.59 -9.55
CA ALA A 138 -12.34 -5.52 -8.43
C ALA A 138 -13.78 -5.44 -8.92
N GLU A 139 -14.07 -4.64 -9.93
CA GLU A 139 -15.40 -4.52 -10.50
C GLU A 139 -15.89 -5.87 -11.07
N VAL A 140 -15.03 -6.61 -11.79
CA VAL A 140 -15.34 -7.96 -12.30
C VAL A 140 -15.61 -8.96 -11.17
N LEU A 141 -14.87 -8.88 -10.07
CA LEU A 141 -15.05 -9.72 -8.90
C LEU A 141 -16.26 -9.34 -8.03
N GLY A 142 -16.86 -8.19 -8.27
CA GLY A 142 -17.84 -7.60 -7.37
C GLY A 142 -17.23 -7.05 -6.07
N ALA A 143 -15.90 -6.96 -5.98
CA ALA A 143 -15.19 -6.38 -4.85
C ALA A 143 -15.31 -4.85 -4.82
N ARG A 144 -15.20 -4.26 -3.62
CA ARG A 144 -15.26 -2.80 -3.43
C ARG A 144 -14.04 -2.26 -2.69
N ASP A 145 -13.19 -3.16 -2.23
CA ASP A 145 -12.01 -2.85 -1.44
C ASP A 145 -10.75 -3.06 -2.28
N LEU A 146 -9.93 -2.02 -2.39
CA LEU A 146 -8.60 -2.05 -2.97
C LEU A 146 -7.58 -1.85 -1.86
N VAL A 147 -6.47 -2.59 -1.87
CA VAL A 147 -5.43 -2.45 -0.86
C VAL A 147 -4.09 -2.19 -1.54
N VAL A 148 -3.40 -1.15 -1.08
CA VAL A 148 -2.12 -0.73 -1.62
C VAL A 148 -1.10 -0.47 -0.51
N GLY A 149 0.13 -0.94 -0.71
CA GLY A 149 1.23 -0.77 0.23
C GLY A 149 2.04 0.52 0.02
N VAL A 150 1.37 1.64 -0.29
CA VAL A 150 2.05 2.94 -0.41
C VAL A 150 2.43 3.48 0.96
N ASN A 151 3.59 4.15 1.01
CA ASN A 151 4.11 4.79 2.19
C ASN A 151 4.51 6.23 1.85
N ALA A 152 3.99 7.21 2.59
CA ALA A 152 4.27 8.62 2.37
C ALA A 152 5.48 9.11 3.20
N VAL A 153 5.88 8.38 4.23
CA VAL A 153 6.97 8.77 5.13
C VAL A 153 8.32 8.54 4.46
N ASP A 154 8.53 7.33 3.89
CA ASP A 154 9.80 6.96 3.25
C ASP A 154 9.93 7.47 1.82
N PHE A 155 8.80 7.61 1.13
CA PHE A 155 8.72 8.03 -0.28
C PHE A 155 7.97 9.36 -0.44
N SER A 156 8.24 10.32 0.43
CA SER A 156 7.60 11.65 0.43
C SER A 156 7.72 12.40 -0.90
N GLY A 157 8.69 12.01 -1.76
CA GLY A 157 8.87 12.56 -3.09
C GLY A 157 7.92 12.02 -4.17
N TYR A 158 7.16 10.95 -3.91
CA TYR A 158 6.27 10.37 -4.92
C TYR A 158 4.87 10.98 -4.84
N PRO A 159 4.42 11.72 -5.87
CA PRO A 159 3.11 12.40 -5.86
C PRO A 159 1.94 11.44 -5.65
N ASP A 160 2.07 10.22 -6.19
CA ASP A 160 1.06 9.17 -6.18
C ASP A 160 1.16 8.19 -4.99
N CYS A 161 1.83 8.64 -3.89
CA CYS A 161 1.85 7.96 -2.59
C CYS A 161 1.21 8.79 -1.47
N ARG A 162 0.62 9.95 -1.78
CA ARG A 162 0.07 10.88 -0.79
C ARG A 162 -1.38 10.57 -0.44
N PRO A 163 -1.83 10.89 0.79
CA PRO A 163 -3.23 10.68 1.20
C PRO A 163 -4.26 11.35 0.28
N GLU A 164 -3.94 12.54 -0.26
CA GLU A 164 -4.80 13.28 -1.19
C GLU A 164 -5.02 12.50 -2.49
N PHE A 165 -3.97 11.85 -3.00
CA PHE A 165 -4.06 11.00 -4.19
C PHE A 165 -5.00 9.81 -3.94
N ILE A 166 -4.87 9.12 -2.80
CA ILE A 166 -5.73 7.99 -2.44
C ILE A 166 -7.20 8.40 -2.40
N ARG A 167 -7.52 9.50 -1.70
CA ARG A 167 -8.91 10.03 -1.64
C ARG A 167 -9.46 10.43 -3.01
N SER A 168 -8.61 11.03 -3.86
CA SER A 168 -9.00 11.41 -5.22
C SER A 168 -9.27 10.17 -6.08
N PHE A 169 -8.49 9.10 -5.89
CA PHE A 169 -8.71 7.86 -6.62
C PHE A 169 -10.02 7.15 -6.18
N GLU A 170 -10.38 7.17 -4.91
CA GLU A 170 -11.69 6.68 -4.43
C GLU A 170 -12.85 7.42 -5.11
N THR A 171 -12.74 8.75 -5.21
CA THR A 171 -13.73 9.58 -5.92
C THR A 171 -13.81 9.18 -7.39
N LEU A 172 -12.65 9.02 -8.05
CA LEU A 172 -12.57 8.58 -9.44
C LEU A 172 -13.23 7.19 -9.62
N ALA A 173 -12.96 6.25 -8.72
CA ALA A 173 -13.52 4.90 -8.77
C ALA A 173 -15.06 4.92 -8.75
N GLY A 174 -15.65 5.78 -7.91
CA GLY A 174 -17.10 5.97 -7.87
C GLY A 174 -17.69 6.56 -9.15
N LEU A 175 -16.94 7.41 -9.85
CA LEU A 175 -17.39 8.08 -11.09
C LEU A 175 -17.14 7.25 -12.35
N ALA A 176 -16.08 6.43 -12.36
CA ALA A 176 -15.56 5.78 -13.57
C ALA A 176 -15.99 4.32 -13.74
N THR A 177 -16.75 3.77 -12.79
CA THR A 177 -17.21 2.37 -12.84
C THR A 177 -18.72 2.27 -12.93
N LYS A 178 -19.21 1.19 -13.55
CA LYS A 178 -20.64 0.88 -13.55
C LYS A 178 -21.18 0.77 -12.13
N ALA A 179 -20.47 0.02 -11.29
CA ALA A 179 -20.87 -0.17 -9.91
C ALA A 179 -20.95 1.15 -9.12
N GLY A 180 -19.98 2.07 -9.34
CA GLY A 180 -20.01 3.40 -8.72
C GLY A 180 -21.21 4.24 -9.16
N VAL A 181 -21.55 4.24 -10.46
CA VAL A 181 -22.73 4.92 -10.99
C VAL A 181 -24.03 4.32 -10.44
N GLU A 182 -24.04 3.02 -10.17
CA GLU A 182 -25.16 2.31 -9.53
C GLU A 182 -25.18 2.48 -7.98
N GLY A 183 -24.34 3.35 -7.43
CA GLY A 183 -24.34 3.73 -6.00
C GLY A 183 -23.40 2.91 -5.10
N ALA A 184 -22.55 2.06 -5.66
CA ALA A 184 -21.54 1.37 -4.86
C ALA A 184 -20.39 2.33 -4.47
N HIS A 185 -19.87 2.17 -3.25
CA HIS A 185 -18.71 2.90 -2.76
C HIS A 185 -17.47 2.01 -2.84
N PHE A 186 -16.42 2.51 -3.50
CA PHE A 186 -15.11 1.88 -3.48
C PHE A 186 -14.28 2.49 -2.35
N GLN A 187 -13.49 1.65 -1.69
CA GLN A 187 -12.54 2.07 -0.67
C GLN A 187 -11.12 1.65 -1.05
N VAL A 188 -10.17 2.57 -0.94
CA VAL A 188 -8.74 2.31 -1.16
C VAL A 188 -8.01 2.34 0.18
N HIS A 189 -7.71 1.17 0.67
CA HIS A 189 -6.96 1.00 1.91
C HIS A 189 -5.46 1.20 1.65
N ALA A 190 -4.87 2.17 2.33
CA ALA A 190 -3.43 2.42 2.36
C ALA A 190 -2.92 2.31 3.80
N PRO A 191 -2.87 1.09 4.38
CA PRO A 191 -2.66 0.89 5.81
C PRO A 191 -1.30 1.36 6.30
N LEU A 192 -0.32 1.52 5.40
CA LEU A 192 1.06 1.85 5.73
C LEU A 192 1.40 3.33 5.50
N ILE A 193 0.42 4.13 5.06
CA ILE A 193 0.67 5.46 4.48
C ILE A 193 1.37 6.44 5.43
N ALA A 194 1.11 6.33 6.73
CA ALA A 194 1.68 7.19 7.77
C ALA A 194 2.71 6.49 8.67
N MET A 195 3.09 5.25 8.34
CA MET A 195 4.00 4.44 9.15
C MET A 195 5.45 4.65 8.72
N SER A 196 6.38 4.68 9.67
CA SER A 196 7.80 4.53 9.41
C SER A 196 8.14 3.11 8.95
N LYS A 197 9.29 2.91 8.32
CA LYS A 197 9.72 1.57 7.89
C LYS A 197 9.83 0.58 9.06
N ALA A 198 10.29 1.04 10.22
CA ALA A 198 10.35 0.22 11.43
C ALA A 198 8.96 -0.23 11.90
N GLU A 199 7.98 0.65 11.90
CA GLU A 199 6.60 0.31 12.26
C GLU A 199 5.98 -0.68 11.26
N ILE A 200 6.25 -0.51 9.96
CA ILE A 200 5.82 -1.45 8.91
C ILE A 200 6.40 -2.84 9.16
N ILE A 201 7.70 -2.93 9.49
CA ILE A 201 8.38 -4.19 9.78
C ILE A 201 7.79 -4.85 11.02
N HIS A 202 7.59 -4.12 12.11
CA HIS A 202 6.94 -4.64 13.32
C HIS A 202 5.52 -5.15 13.03
N ALA A 203 4.74 -4.38 12.28
CA ALA A 203 3.39 -4.79 11.88
C ALA A 203 3.41 -6.08 11.07
N GLY A 204 4.29 -6.16 10.06
CA GLY A 204 4.38 -7.35 9.22
C GLY A 204 4.82 -8.59 9.99
N VAL A 205 5.84 -8.48 10.86
CA VAL A 205 6.27 -9.60 11.73
C VAL A 205 5.11 -10.06 12.63
N SER A 206 4.39 -9.12 13.24
CA SER A 206 3.23 -9.46 14.08
C SER A 206 2.09 -10.13 13.32
N LEU A 207 2.00 -9.86 12.01
CA LEU A 207 1.02 -10.45 11.10
C LEU A 207 1.53 -11.73 10.40
N GLY A 208 2.73 -12.21 10.77
CA GLY A 208 3.29 -13.45 10.26
C GLY A 208 3.95 -13.34 8.88
N VAL A 209 4.34 -12.13 8.44
CA VAL A 209 5.09 -11.96 7.19
C VAL A 209 6.51 -12.49 7.36
N ASP A 210 6.89 -13.45 6.53
CA ASP A 210 8.28 -13.87 6.38
C ASP A 210 8.98 -12.98 5.35
N TYR A 211 9.74 -12.01 5.83
CA TYR A 211 10.45 -11.06 4.99
C TYR A 211 11.63 -11.69 4.20
N ALA A 212 12.06 -12.91 4.50
CA ALA A 212 13.02 -13.63 3.68
C ALA A 212 12.46 -13.98 2.29
N MET A 213 11.14 -14.06 2.15
CA MET A 213 10.47 -14.32 0.88
C MET A 213 10.38 -13.08 -0.02
N THR A 214 10.64 -11.88 0.53
CA THR A 214 10.39 -10.60 -0.16
C THR A 214 11.64 -10.08 -0.86
N VAL A 215 11.45 -9.43 -2.02
CA VAL A 215 12.49 -8.75 -2.77
C VAL A 215 12.08 -7.29 -2.98
N SER A 216 12.86 -6.37 -2.39
CA SER A 216 12.60 -4.91 -2.52
C SER A 216 13.64 -4.20 -3.37
N CYS A 217 14.73 -4.88 -3.73
CA CYS A 217 15.88 -4.30 -4.42
C CYS A 217 15.55 -3.94 -5.87
N TYR A 218 15.89 -2.71 -6.31
CA TYR A 218 15.74 -2.27 -7.69
C TYR A 218 16.73 -2.92 -8.67
N GLN A 219 17.76 -3.60 -8.17
CA GLN A 219 18.85 -4.22 -8.93
C GLN A 219 19.19 -5.61 -8.36
N ALA A 220 18.17 -6.37 -7.95
CA ALA A 220 18.39 -7.74 -7.50
C ALA A 220 18.99 -8.60 -8.64
N ASP A 221 19.82 -9.56 -8.30
CA ASP A 221 20.32 -10.53 -9.28
C ASP A 221 19.24 -11.56 -9.67
N ALA A 222 19.60 -12.50 -10.54
CA ALA A 222 18.69 -13.55 -11.01
C ALA A 222 18.21 -14.47 -9.86
N ASP A 223 19.00 -14.62 -8.81
CA ASP A 223 18.68 -15.40 -7.63
C ASP A 223 17.87 -14.59 -6.58
N GLY A 224 17.60 -13.30 -6.84
CA GLY A 224 16.89 -12.42 -5.95
C GLY A 224 17.74 -11.80 -4.85
N ARG A 225 19.09 -11.91 -4.91
CA ARG A 225 19.97 -11.25 -3.94
C ARG A 225 19.97 -9.75 -4.17
N ALA A 226 19.92 -9.01 -3.08
CA ALA A 226 19.83 -7.55 -3.12
C ALA A 226 21.21 -6.90 -3.33
N CYS A 227 21.25 -5.80 -4.10
CA CYS A 227 22.51 -5.10 -4.39
C CYS A 227 23.10 -4.35 -3.18
N GLY A 228 22.35 -4.16 -2.10
CA GLY A 228 22.78 -3.49 -0.87
C GLY A 228 22.97 -1.96 -0.96
N ARG A 229 22.86 -1.34 -2.14
CA ARG A 229 23.25 0.09 -2.37
C ARG A 229 22.14 0.98 -2.92
N CYS A 230 21.12 0.46 -3.59
CA CYS A 230 20.02 1.30 -4.07
C CYS A 230 19.17 1.83 -2.90
N ASP A 231 18.38 2.87 -3.15
CA ASP A 231 17.53 3.50 -2.14
C ASP A 231 16.65 2.50 -1.40
N SER A 232 16.01 1.57 -2.13
CA SER A 232 15.16 0.56 -1.52
C SER A 232 15.93 -0.37 -0.57
N CYS A 233 17.17 -0.73 -0.91
CA CYS A 233 18.02 -1.53 -0.02
C CYS A 233 18.42 -0.77 1.25
N ARG A 234 18.72 0.54 1.12
CA ARG A 234 19.06 1.38 2.27
C ARG A 234 17.87 1.53 3.19
N LEU A 235 16.72 1.97 2.65
CA LEU A 235 15.49 2.12 3.44
C LEU A 235 15.08 0.83 4.15
N ARG A 236 15.25 -0.31 3.48
CA ARG A 236 14.97 -1.61 4.08
C ARG A 236 15.90 -1.89 5.26
N ARG A 237 17.22 -1.79 5.06
CA ARG A 237 18.24 -2.06 6.10
C ARG A 237 18.07 -1.13 7.29
N ASP A 238 17.95 0.17 7.03
CA ASP A 238 17.76 1.19 8.08
C ASP A 238 16.46 0.93 8.85
N GLY A 239 15.41 0.49 8.15
CA GLY A 239 14.15 0.12 8.77
C GLY A 239 14.25 -1.10 9.70
N PHE A 240 14.97 -2.16 9.28
CA PHE A 240 15.21 -3.34 10.13
C PHE A 240 16.09 -3.00 11.32
N GLU A 241 17.14 -2.18 11.13
CA GLU A 241 17.99 -1.69 12.20
C GLU A 241 17.18 -0.89 13.23
N ALA A 242 16.38 0.07 12.77
CA ALA A 242 15.51 0.89 13.63
C ALA A 242 14.43 0.05 14.34
N ALA A 243 13.97 -1.05 13.73
CA ALA A 243 13.06 -1.98 14.35
C ALA A 243 13.72 -2.92 15.36
N GLY A 244 15.06 -2.98 15.42
CA GLY A 244 15.79 -3.95 16.27
C GLY A 244 15.58 -5.42 15.83
N ILE A 245 15.25 -5.64 14.56
CA ILE A 245 14.99 -6.95 13.96
C ILE A 245 16.06 -7.23 12.92
N ALA A 246 16.60 -8.45 12.89
CA ALA A 246 17.57 -8.83 11.88
C ALA A 246 16.94 -8.84 10.48
N ASP A 247 17.57 -8.17 9.49
CA ASP A 247 17.12 -8.21 8.10
C ASP A 247 17.47 -9.57 7.48
N PRO A 248 16.50 -10.38 7.06
CA PRO A 248 16.73 -11.69 6.47
C PRO A 248 17.17 -11.63 5.00
N THR A 249 17.38 -10.45 4.43
CA THR A 249 17.72 -10.26 3.02
C THR A 249 19.13 -10.79 2.73
N LEU A 250 19.25 -11.56 1.67
CA LEU A 250 20.55 -11.95 1.12
C LEU A 250 21.07 -10.81 0.23
N TYR A 251 22.20 -10.26 0.62
CA TYR A 251 22.91 -9.23 -0.15
C TYR A 251 24.05 -9.83 -0.98
N CYS A 252 24.36 -9.18 -2.14
CA CYS A 252 25.53 -9.54 -2.98
C CYS A 252 26.83 -9.09 -2.36
#